data_669b87c668901fc8e1a30fa7d2d98283
#
_entry.id   669b87c668901fc8e1a30fa7d2d98283
#
_cell.length_a   1.000
_cell.length_b   1.000
_cell.length_c   1.000
_cell.angle_alpha   90.00
_cell.angle_beta   90.00
_cell.angle_gamma   90.00
#
_symmetry.space_group_name_H-M   'P 1'
#
loop_
_entity.id
_entity.type
_entity.pdbx_description
1 polymer ?
#
loop_
_entity_poly.entity_id
_entity_poly.type
_entity_poly.pdbx_seq_one_letter_code
_entity_poly.pdbx_strand_id
1 'polypeptide(L)'
;MNLDELRNKIDGIDSEICRLFAERMQVVTDIARYKKENKMVVYHPSRARTVLHNISKQLGPEFEGYGRSLYHTIFDLSESYQTRVLSEDAEFFQHIKEITSKPPLPFPKRASVACAGCEGAFAHLAAERLFDLPEMMFVSNFNSVFRAINGGLS
;
A
#
# COMPACT_ATOMS: atom_id res chain seq x y z
N MET A 1 -12.50 -40.33 -15.22
CA MET A 1 -12.02 -38.95 -15.32
C MET A 1 -10.51 -38.98 -15.14
N ASN A 2 -9.76 -38.56 -16.12
CA ASN A 2 -8.30 -38.54 -16.05
C ASN A 2 -7.79 -37.18 -15.54
N LEU A 3 -6.49 -37.07 -15.24
CA LEU A 3 -5.89 -35.85 -14.67
C LEU A 3 -6.00 -34.64 -15.63
N ASP A 4 -5.92 -34.87 -16.92
CA ASP A 4 -5.99 -33.81 -17.91
C ASP A 4 -7.41 -33.25 -18.06
N GLU A 5 -8.44 -34.08 -17.93
CA GLU A 5 -9.82 -33.62 -17.84
C GLU A 5 -10.08 -32.74 -16.60
N LEU A 6 -9.45 -33.09 -15.48
CA LEU A 6 -9.53 -32.28 -14.24
C LEU A 6 -8.82 -30.94 -14.39
N ARG A 7 -7.62 -30.94 -14.99
CA ARG A 7 -6.87 -29.71 -15.27
C ARG A 7 -7.65 -28.79 -16.21
N ASN A 8 -8.20 -29.30 -17.30
CA ASN A 8 -9.03 -28.53 -18.22
C ASN A 8 -10.25 -27.88 -17.53
N LYS A 9 -10.83 -28.56 -16.53
CA LYS A 9 -11.91 -27.97 -15.73
C LYS A 9 -11.41 -26.82 -14.84
N ILE A 10 -10.23 -26.99 -14.22
CA ILE A 10 -9.60 -25.93 -13.43
C ILE A 10 -9.29 -24.71 -14.32
N ASP A 11 -8.69 -24.91 -15.49
CA ASP A 11 -8.36 -23.84 -16.43
C ASP A 11 -9.61 -23.04 -16.86
N GLY A 12 -10.74 -23.72 -17.03
CA GLY A 12 -12.02 -23.05 -17.29
C GLY A 12 -12.51 -22.21 -16.11
N ILE A 13 -12.40 -22.72 -14.90
CA ILE A 13 -12.74 -22.00 -13.67
C ILE A 13 -11.81 -20.80 -13.46
N ASP A 14 -10.51 -20.96 -13.66
CA ASP A 14 -9.52 -19.90 -13.52
C ASP A 14 -9.78 -18.76 -14.51
N SER A 15 -10.16 -19.10 -15.74
CA SER A 15 -10.56 -18.10 -16.75
C SER A 15 -11.77 -17.28 -16.29
N GLU A 16 -12.76 -17.92 -15.67
CA GLU A 16 -13.93 -17.23 -15.15
C GLU A 16 -13.60 -16.38 -13.91
N ILE A 17 -12.73 -16.85 -13.02
CA ILE A 17 -12.21 -16.09 -11.88
C ILE A 17 -11.50 -14.82 -12.39
N CYS A 18 -10.63 -14.92 -13.40
CA CYS A 18 -9.96 -13.78 -14.00
C CYS A 18 -10.94 -12.76 -14.59
N ARG A 19 -11.94 -13.23 -15.32
CA ARG A 19 -13.01 -12.39 -15.89
C ARG A 19 -13.77 -11.63 -14.81
N LEU A 20 -14.25 -12.36 -13.78
CA LEU A 20 -15.01 -11.77 -12.67
C LEU A 20 -14.15 -10.81 -11.82
N PHE A 21 -12.87 -11.13 -11.62
CA PHE A 21 -11.95 -10.24 -10.93
C PHE A 21 -11.74 -8.94 -11.70
N ALA A 22 -11.54 -9.00 -13.01
CA ALA A 22 -11.41 -7.81 -13.86
C ALA A 22 -12.68 -6.94 -13.82
N GLU A 23 -13.85 -7.55 -13.94
CA GLU A 23 -15.15 -6.86 -13.82
C GLU A 23 -15.32 -6.19 -12.45
N ARG A 24 -14.95 -6.91 -11.37
CA ARG A 24 -14.97 -6.36 -10.02
C ARG A 24 -14.05 -5.15 -9.88
N MET A 25 -12.85 -5.17 -10.45
CA MET A 25 -11.90 -4.05 -10.40
C MET A 25 -12.38 -2.84 -11.19
N GLN A 26 -13.16 -3.07 -12.25
CA GLN A 26 -13.85 -1.98 -12.98
C GLN A 26 -14.84 -1.24 -12.06
N VAL A 27 -15.69 -1.98 -11.36
CA VAL A 27 -16.65 -1.41 -10.39
C VAL A 27 -15.91 -0.71 -9.24
N VAL A 28 -14.76 -1.22 -8.80
CA VAL A 28 -13.90 -0.57 -7.79
C VAL A 28 -13.43 0.80 -8.27
N THR A 29 -13.14 0.98 -9.57
CA THR A 29 -12.80 2.29 -10.15
C THR A 29 -13.95 3.29 -10.02
N ASP A 30 -15.16 2.85 -10.34
CA ASP A 30 -16.35 3.71 -10.25
C ASP A 30 -16.66 4.09 -8.78
N ILE A 31 -16.48 3.15 -7.87
CA ILE A 31 -16.59 3.41 -6.42
C ILE A 31 -15.53 4.43 -5.97
N ALA A 32 -14.30 4.35 -6.47
CA ALA A 32 -13.23 5.28 -6.13
C ALA A 32 -13.59 6.71 -6.58
N ARG A 33 -14.06 6.88 -7.81
CA ARG A 33 -14.52 8.17 -8.34
C ARG A 33 -15.67 8.75 -7.53
N TYR A 34 -16.69 7.93 -7.24
CA TYR A 34 -17.82 8.34 -6.39
C TYR A 34 -17.35 8.82 -5.00
N LYS A 35 -16.45 8.08 -4.36
CA LYS A 35 -15.90 8.45 -3.05
C LYS A 35 -15.13 9.77 -3.11
N LYS A 36 -14.35 10.00 -4.18
CA LYS A 36 -13.62 11.25 -4.39
C LYS A 36 -14.57 12.45 -4.48
N GLU A 37 -15.59 12.35 -5.31
CA GLU A 37 -16.60 13.40 -5.51
C GLU A 37 -17.35 13.72 -4.21
N ASN A 38 -17.60 12.72 -3.38
CA ASN A 38 -18.34 12.86 -2.13
C ASN A 38 -17.44 13.00 -0.87
N LYS A 39 -16.11 13.16 -1.03
CA LYS A 39 -15.12 13.29 0.07
C LYS A 39 -15.20 12.15 1.09
N MET A 40 -15.47 10.94 0.63
CA MET A 40 -15.59 9.74 1.46
C MET A 40 -14.24 9.03 1.63
N VAL A 41 -14.08 8.33 2.79
CA VAL A 41 -12.90 7.51 3.03
C VAL A 41 -12.88 6.26 2.15
N VAL A 42 -11.68 5.81 1.76
CA VAL A 42 -11.51 4.62 0.92
C VAL A 42 -11.94 3.36 1.66
N TYR A 43 -11.44 3.15 2.88
CA TYR A 43 -11.71 1.96 3.67
C TYR A 43 -12.99 2.07 4.48
N HIS A 44 -13.84 1.03 4.43
CA HIS A 44 -15.12 0.94 5.13
C HIS A 44 -15.23 -0.39 5.89
N PRO A 45 -14.83 -0.44 7.17
CA PRO A 45 -14.74 -1.69 7.96
C PRO A 45 -16.05 -2.47 8.07
N SER A 46 -17.18 -1.76 8.18
CA SER A 46 -18.51 -2.40 8.27
C SER A 46 -18.87 -3.16 6.99
N ARG A 47 -18.55 -2.59 5.83
CA ARG A 47 -18.80 -3.25 4.54
C ARG A 47 -17.94 -4.50 4.38
N ALA A 48 -16.65 -4.42 4.75
CA ALA A 48 -15.75 -5.58 4.71
C ALA A 48 -16.30 -6.74 5.57
N ARG A 49 -16.73 -6.45 6.80
CA ARG A 49 -17.35 -7.47 7.68
C ARG A 49 -18.60 -8.12 7.07
N THR A 50 -19.49 -7.31 6.48
CA THR A 50 -20.69 -7.82 5.82
C THR A 50 -20.35 -8.75 4.66
N VAL A 51 -19.38 -8.40 3.84
CA VAL A 51 -18.96 -9.24 2.71
C VAL A 51 -18.36 -10.55 3.20
N LEU A 52 -17.43 -10.50 4.18
CA LEU A 52 -16.84 -11.72 4.75
C LEU A 52 -17.90 -12.66 5.35
N HIS A 53 -18.89 -12.10 6.06
CA HIS A 53 -19.99 -12.91 6.60
C HIS A 53 -20.80 -13.62 5.50
N ASN A 54 -21.08 -12.92 4.40
CA ASN A 54 -21.80 -13.51 3.28
C ASN A 54 -20.99 -14.61 2.57
N ILE A 55 -19.68 -14.39 2.41
CA ILE A 55 -18.76 -15.38 1.83
C ILE A 55 -18.68 -16.63 2.70
N SER A 56 -18.54 -16.47 4.02
CA SER A 56 -18.55 -17.60 4.96
C SER A 56 -19.83 -18.45 4.80
N LYS A 57 -20.99 -17.81 4.67
CA LYS A 57 -22.27 -18.52 4.46
C LYS A 57 -22.33 -19.25 3.11
N GLN A 58 -21.79 -18.67 2.05
CA GLN A 58 -21.84 -19.26 0.70
C GLN A 58 -20.91 -20.46 0.55
N LEU A 59 -19.72 -20.39 1.14
CA LEU A 59 -18.70 -21.44 0.99
C LEU A 59 -18.88 -22.63 1.94
N GLY A 60 -19.59 -22.42 3.03
CA GLY A 60 -19.75 -23.45 4.07
C GLY A 60 -18.47 -23.68 4.89
N PRO A 61 -18.56 -24.57 5.92
CA PRO A 61 -17.49 -24.72 6.91
C PRO A 61 -16.15 -25.19 6.34
N GLU A 62 -16.19 -26.01 5.30
CA GLU A 62 -14.99 -26.62 4.69
C GLU A 62 -14.10 -25.57 4.01
N PHE A 63 -14.69 -24.60 3.29
CA PHE A 63 -13.97 -23.61 2.50
C PHE A 63 -14.00 -22.20 3.07
N GLU A 64 -14.69 -22.00 4.21
CA GLU A 64 -14.82 -20.67 4.83
C GLU A 64 -13.47 -19.99 5.07
N GLY A 65 -12.51 -20.69 5.66
CA GLY A 65 -11.19 -20.13 5.99
C GLY A 65 -10.42 -19.68 4.75
N TYR A 66 -10.43 -20.50 3.71
CA TYR A 66 -9.79 -20.19 2.42
C TYR A 66 -10.47 -19.00 1.74
N GLY A 67 -11.81 -18.99 1.74
CA GLY A 67 -12.57 -17.88 1.17
C GLY A 67 -12.33 -16.56 1.88
N ARG A 68 -12.26 -16.57 3.21
CA ARG A 68 -11.93 -15.37 3.98
C ARG A 68 -10.54 -14.84 3.64
N SER A 69 -9.52 -15.72 3.55
CA SER A 69 -8.16 -15.34 3.17
C SER A 69 -8.09 -14.75 1.75
N LEU A 70 -8.76 -15.38 0.79
CA LEU A 70 -8.88 -14.86 -0.57
C LEU A 70 -9.52 -13.46 -0.58
N TYR A 71 -10.62 -13.26 0.15
CA TYR A 71 -11.31 -11.96 0.17
C TYR A 71 -10.54 -10.87 0.89
N HIS A 72 -9.73 -11.19 1.90
CA HIS A 72 -8.78 -10.22 2.47
C HIS A 72 -7.81 -9.72 1.40
N THR A 73 -7.21 -10.62 0.64
CA THR A 73 -6.32 -10.25 -0.49
C THR A 73 -7.06 -9.39 -1.53
N ILE A 74 -8.28 -9.75 -1.89
CA ILE A 74 -9.11 -8.97 -2.82
C ILE A 74 -9.41 -7.56 -2.27
N PHE A 75 -9.64 -7.41 -0.96
CA PHE A 75 -9.85 -6.09 -0.35
C PHE A 75 -8.59 -5.26 -0.38
N ASP A 76 -7.44 -5.82 -0.01
CA ASP A 76 -6.15 -5.13 -0.03
C ASP A 76 -5.80 -4.63 -1.44
N LEU A 77 -5.99 -5.48 -2.46
CA LEU A 77 -5.81 -5.12 -3.86
C LEU A 77 -6.77 -4.01 -4.30
N SER A 78 -8.04 -4.08 -3.88
CA SER A 78 -9.06 -3.08 -4.22
C SER A 78 -8.78 -1.74 -3.57
N GLU A 79 -8.33 -1.72 -2.31
CA GLU A 79 -7.96 -0.53 -1.58
C GLU A 79 -6.71 0.14 -2.17
N SER A 80 -5.69 -0.66 -2.46
CA SER A 80 -4.48 -0.20 -3.15
C SER A 80 -4.81 0.42 -4.51
N TYR A 81 -5.67 -0.23 -5.28
CA TYR A 81 -6.08 0.28 -6.59
C TYR A 81 -6.90 1.58 -6.49
N GLN A 82 -7.87 1.66 -5.55
CA GLN A 82 -8.62 2.90 -5.29
C GLN A 82 -7.68 4.04 -4.91
N THR A 83 -6.74 3.79 -4.00
CA THR A 83 -5.75 4.78 -3.57
C THR A 83 -4.93 5.29 -4.76
N ARG A 84 -4.48 4.40 -5.64
CA ARG A 84 -3.77 4.77 -6.86
C ARG A 84 -4.62 5.66 -7.77
N VAL A 85 -5.84 5.24 -8.10
CA VAL A 85 -6.76 6.01 -8.95
C VAL A 85 -7.05 7.40 -8.38
N LEU A 86 -7.17 7.51 -7.05
CA LEU A 86 -7.40 8.78 -6.37
C LEU A 86 -6.17 9.69 -6.35
N SER A 87 -4.97 9.09 -6.34
CA SER A 87 -3.69 9.82 -6.24
C SER A 87 -3.15 10.25 -7.60
N GLU A 88 -3.53 9.60 -8.71
CA GLU A 88 -3.00 9.92 -10.06
C GLU A 88 -3.22 11.38 -10.46
N ASP A 89 -4.26 12.03 -9.94
CA ASP A 89 -4.57 13.45 -10.17
C ASP A 89 -4.04 14.37 -9.04
N ALA A 90 -3.42 13.82 -7.99
CA ALA A 90 -2.90 14.64 -6.90
C ALA A 90 -1.60 15.30 -7.32
N GLU A 91 -1.49 16.62 -7.12
CA GLU A 91 -0.30 17.43 -7.40
C GLU A 91 0.98 16.81 -6.78
N PHE A 92 0.85 16.27 -5.58
CA PHE A 92 1.92 15.54 -4.89
C PHE A 92 2.39 14.30 -5.69
N PHE A 93 1.48 13.55 -6.31
CA PHE A 93 1.82 12.34 -7.07
C PHE A 93 2.53 12.70 -8.39
N GLN A 94 2.11 13.77 -9.05
CA GLN A 94 2.79 14.30 -10.23
C GLN A 94 4.20 14.77 -9.87
N HIS A 95 4.36 15.44 -8.74
CA HIS A 95 5.66 15.87 -8.23
C HIS A 95 6.61 14.68 -7.95
N ILE A 96 6.11 13.63 -7.29
CA ILE A 96 6.88 12.38 -7.10
C ILE A 96 7.29 11.77 -8.45
N LYS A 97 6.37 11.72 -9.40
CA LYS A 97 6.62 11.17 -10.73
C LYS A 97 7.70 11.94 -11.50
N GLU A 98 7.70 13.27 -11.41
CA GLU A 98 8.76 14.14 -11.96
C GLU A 98 10.12 13.88 -11.32
N ILE A 99 10.18 13.77 -9.99
CA ILE A 99 11.43 13.49 -9.27
C ILE A 99 11.98 12.13 -9.65
N THR A 100 11.13 11.09 -9.67
CA THR A 100 11.55 9.72 -9.97
C THR A 100 11.88 9.48 -11.45
N SER A 101 11.44 10.35 -12.37
CA SER A 101 11.82 10.28 -13.78
C SER A 101 13.23 10.84 -14.06
N LYS A 102 13.79 11.59 -13.12
CA LYS A 102 15.16 12.13 -13.22
C LYS A 102 16.17 11.03 -12.81
N PRO A 103 17.37 11.02 -13.39
CA PRO A 103 18.41 10.12 -12.93
C PRO A 103 18.68 10.35 -11.44
N PRO A 104 18.93 9.28 -10.64
CA PRO A 104 19.16 9.41 -9.23
C PRO A 104 20.39 10.31 -8.98
N LEU A 105 20.24 11.25 -8.07
CA LEU A 105 21.37 12.04 -7.61
C LEU A 105 22.36 11.12 -6.88
N PRO A 106 23.67 11.36 -6.97
CA PRO A 106 24.64 10.60 -6.19
C PRO A 106 24.32 10.76 -4.70
N PHE A 107 24.40 9.64 -3.98
CA PHE A 107 24.14 9.65 -2.55
C PHE A 107 25.13 10.60 -1.85
N PRO A 108 24.65 11.55 -1.02
CA PRO A 108 25.52 12.52 -0.38
C PRO A 108 26.46 11.83 0.63
N LYS A 109 27.74 12.20 0.62
CA LYS A 109 28.70 11.69 1.62
C LYS A 109 28.56 12.37 2.97
N ARG A 110 28.09 13.60 3.02
CA ARG A 110 27.88 14.39 4.24
C ARG A 110 26.42 14.83 4.31
N ALA A 111 25.87 14.82 5.51
CA ALA A 111 24.51 15.27 5.75
C ALA A 111 24.31 15.70 7.20
N SER A 112 23.41 16.66 7.42
CA SER A 112 22.81 16.89 8.74
C SER A 112 21.62 15.92 8.87
N VAL A 113 21.60 15.10 9.94
CA VAL A 113 20.66 14.00 10.11
C VAL A 113 19.86 14.18 11.40
N ALA A 114 18.53 14.26 11.26
CA ALA A 114 17.63 14.25 12.41
C ALA A 114 17.19 12.81 12.73
N CYS A 115 17.41 12.36 13.95
CA CYS A 115 17.03 11.03 14.43
C CYS A 115 16.10 11.11 15.62
N ALA A 116 15.05 10.29 15.64
CA ALA A 116 14.27 10.05 16.86
C ALA A 116 15.05 9.09 17.76
N GLY A 117 15.34 9.52 18.99
CA GLY A 117 16.09 8.72 19.97
C GLY A 117 17.29 9.47 20.54
N CYS A 118 18.31 8.71 20.95
CA CYS A 118 19.52 9.23 21.57
C CYS A 118 20.78 8.72 20.88
N GLU A 119 21.91 9.27 21.27
CA GLU A 119 23.22 8.79 20.86
C GLU A 119 23.38 7.30 21.20
N GLY A 120 23.95 6.53 20.28
CA GLY A 120 24.09 5.08 20.38
C GLY A 120 22.87 4.26 19.98
N ALA A 121 21.72 4.89 19.67
CA ALA A 121 20.56 4.19 19.13
C ALA A 121 20.82 3.67 17.69
N PHE A 122 20.04 2.69 17.24
CA PHE A 122 20.19 2.10 15.90
C PHE A 122 20.15 3.14 14.77
N ALA A 123 19.33 4.19 14.90
CA ALA A 123 19.26 5.26 13.92
C ALA A 123 20.58 6.06 13.85
N HIS A 124 21.24 6.30 14.97
CA HIS A 124 22.57 6.90 15.02
C HIS A 124 23.61 6.04 14.30
N LEU A 125 23.69 4.75 14.67
CA LEU A 125 24.63 3.81 14.03
C LEU A 125 24.38 3.67 12.52
N ALA A 126 23.13 3.73 12.09
CA ALA A 126 22.79 3.70 10.68
C ALA A 126 23.28 4.96 9.95
N ALA A 127 23.09 6.15 10.55
CA ALA A 127 23.56 7.40 9.98
C ALA A 127 25.10 7.43 9.84
N GLU A 128 25.84 6.97 10.84
CA GLU A 128 27.30 6.89 10.78
C GLU A 128 27.83 5.92 9.70
N ARG A 129 27.03 4.89 9.36
CA ARG A 129 27.38 3.98 8.25
C ARG A 129 27.05 4.52 6.88
N LEU A 130 26.06 5.41 6.79
CA LEU A 130 25.58 5.96 5.52
C LEU A 130 26.33 7.22 5.10
N PHE A 131 26.82 8.02 6.06
CA PHE A 131 27.42 9.32 5.81
C PHE A 131 28.78 9.42 6.45
N ASP A 132 29.69 10.16 5.81
CA ASP A 132 31.01 10.50 6.35
C ASP A 132 30.87 11.68 7.33
N LEU A 133 30.95 11.42 8.63
CA LEU A 133 30.82 12.44 9.69
C LEU A 133 29.47 13.21 9.62
N PRO A 134 28.35 12.53 9.87
CA PRO A 134 27.05 13.21 9.87
C PRO A 134 26.91 14.17 11.07
N GLU A 135 26.31 15.34 10.83
CA GLU A 135 25.89 16.23 11.90
C GLU A 135 24.57 15.72 12.48
N MET A 136 24.61 15.20 13.71
CA MET A 136 23.49 14.53 14.31
C MET A 136 22.62 15.45 15.16
N MET A 137 21.31 15.47 14.88
CA MET A 137 20.29 16.09 15.73
C MET A 137 19.41 14.99 16.33
N PHE A 138 19.43 14.83 17.64
CA PHE A 138 18.57 13.87 18.36
C PHE A 138 17.29 14.56 18.85
N VAL A 139 16.14 13.94 18.54
CA VAL A 139 14.83 14.44 18.93
C VAL A 139 13.99 13.34 19.57
N SER A 140 12.99 13.73 20.39
CA SER A 140 12.23 12.78 21.21
C SER A 140 11.20 11.94 20.46
N ASN A 141 10.78 12.34 19.25
CA ASN A 141 9.75 11.66 18.49
C ASN A 141 9.85 11.97 16.98
N PHE A 142 9.15 11.17 16.16
CA PHE A 142 9.15 11.32 14.70
C PHE A 142 8.54 12.65 14.22
N ASN A 143 7.54 13.20 14.90
CA ASN A 143 6.98 14.51 14.52
C ASN A 143 8.04 15.62 14.59
N SER A 144 8.94 15.54 15.57
CA SER A 144 10.05 16.47 15.72
C SER A 144 11.12 16.28 14.64
N VAL A 145 11.32 15.05 14.13
CA VAL A 145 12.18 14.79 12.95
C VAL A 145 11.62 15.55 11.73
N PHE A 146 10.33 15.40 11.44
CA PHE A 146 9.70 16.10 10.31
C PHE A 146 9.74 17.62 10.46
N ARG A 147 9.56 18.14 11.68
CA ARG A 147 9.69 19.59 11.93
C ARG A 147 11.12 20.09 11.69
N ALA A 148 12.13 19.34 12.12
CA ALA A 148 13.53 19.67 11.89
C ALA A 148 13.85 19.73 10.37
N ILE A 149 13.38 18.75 9.60
CA ILE A 149 13.56 18.73 8.14
C ILE A 149 12.84 19.90 7.48
N ASN A 150 11.58 20.18 7.84
CA ASN A 150 10.79 21.25 7.24
C ASN A 150 11.27 22.65 7.66
N GLY A 151 11.88 22.78 8.82
CA GLY A 151 12.46 24.04 9.32
C GLY A 151 13.84 24.37 8.78
N GLY A 152 14.42 23.45 7.97
CA GLY A 152 15.81 23.49 7.57
C GLY A 152 16.73 23.08 8.73
N LEU A 153 17.49 22.01 8.54
CA LEU A 153 18.62 21.67 9.41
C LEU A 153 19.77 22.62 9.04
N SER A 154 19.70 23.82 9.52
CA SER A 154 20.76 24.81 9.39
C SER A 154 21.58 24.91 10.65
#